data_32a1f077650169d1e7da95dc8e4319ff
#
_entry.id   32a1f077650169d1e7da95dc8e4319ff
#
_cell.length_a   1.000
_cell.length_b   1.000
_cell.length_c   1.000
_cell.angle_alpha   90.00
_cell.angle_beta   90.00
_cell.angle_gamma   90.00
#
_symmetry.space_group_name_H-M   'P 1'
#
loop_
_entity.id
_entity.type
_entity.pdbx_description
1 polymer ?
#
loop_
_entity_poly.entity_id
_entity_poly.type
_entity_poly.pdbx_seq_one_letter_code
_entity_poly.pdbx_strand_id
1 'polypeptide(L)'
;PLAEARRIGIGAPGVPVGDYARDALRQLGAWDSVRSRLVPLATAAAITAHMEAGTVDAAFVFHTDALTMPGLTPRATVSPGGDGAIRYHIGLTESGRSSPAASEVHSLLLSSESARAFTTRGFTVVAADAPIDAIDFAPSPSIDTAEPVLRSMWVAVAALLLTIPPALLLGWWFARRDFMGKALVHTLCLAPLVLPPVVTGWLLLRGATWLGIGMAFTPWAAVAAAAVVGFPLLLILIRRAIESVDIRYEHQARSLGLSPFGAVWRVTLPMARSGIAAGCVLAFARALGEFGATAMVAGDQPERTRTLALAVYAAAESPGNAHTAAELVAASVAMTLATLVVYETLVRRQRTRQGDWS
;
A
#
# COMPACT_ATOMS: atom_id res chain seq x y z
N PRO A 1 27.90 -14.99 -0.57
CA PRO A 1 26.94 -14.22 -1.38
C PRO A 1 26.21 -13.13 -0.56
N LEU A 2 25.72 -13.44 0.69
CA LEU A 2 25.05 -12.44 1.53
C LEU A 2 26.03 -11.36 2.08
N ALA A 3 27.32 -11.64 2.12
CA ALA A 3 28.34 -10.70 2.62
C ALA A 3 28.46 -9.44 1.75
N GLU A 4 28.25 -9.57 0.44
CA GLU A 4 28.42 -8.49 -0.55
C GLU A 4 27.14 -7.68 -0.79
N ALA A 5 25.97 -8.24 -0.47
CA ALA A 5 24.69 -7.57 -0.65
C ALA A 5 24.55 -6.38 0.31
N ARG A 6 24.20 -5.21 -0.20
CA ARG A 6 23.96 -4.00 0.59
C ARG A 6 22.54 -3.94 1.12
N ARG A 7 21.55 -4.42 0.34
CA ARG A 7 20.14 -4.48 0.70
C ARG A 7 19.62 -5.88 0.45
N ILE A 8 19.08 -6.50 1.49
CA ILE A 8 18.59 -7.88 1.45
C ILE A 8 17.10 -7.86 1.73
N GLY A 9 16.28 -8.17 0.73
CA GLY A 9 14.82 -8.27 0.87
C GLY A 9 14.44 -9.47 1.74
N ILE A 10 13.55 -9.23 2.70
CA ILE A 10 13.01 -10.26 3.59
C ILE A 10 11.53 -9.94 3.86
N GLY A 11 10.70 -10.96 4.07
CA GLY A 11 9.32 -10.71 4.53
C GLY A 11 9.30 -9.95 5.85
N ALA A 12 8.35 -9.00 6.00
CA ALA A 12 8.12 -8.30 7.26
C ALA A 12 7.82 -9.29 8.40
N PRO A 13 7.94 -8.89 9.67
CA PRO A 13 7.51 -9.73 10.79
C PRO A 13 6.04 -10.12 10.64
N GLY A 14 5.74 -11.41 10.79
CA GLY A 14 4.41 -11.98 10.55
C GLY A 14 4.19 -12.47 9.11
N VAL A 15 5.05 -12.12 8.17
CA VAL A 15 5.04 -12.71 6.81
C VAL A 15 5.84 -14.01 6.84
N PRO A 16 5.24 -15.18 6.54
CA PRO A 16 5.87 -16.49 6.75
C PRO A 16 7.26 -16.63 6.14
N VAL A 17 7.46 -16.19 4.90
CA VAL A 17 8.79 -16.26 4.25
C VAL A 17 9.85 -15.48 5.02
N GLY A 18 9.46 -14.39 5.68
CA GLY A 18 10.36 -13.57 6.49
C GLY A 18 10.65 -14.20 7.85
N ASP A 19 9.67 -14.81 8.48
CA ASP A 19 9.83 -15.46 9.78
C ASP A 19 10.74 -16.69 9.65
N TYR A 20 10.51 -17.53 8.65
CA TYR A 20 11.41 -18.66 8.35
C TYR A 20 12.84 -18.21 7.99
N ALA A 21 12.98 -17.13 7.24
CA ALA A 21 14.29 -16.59 6.90
C ALA A 21 15.03 -16.06 8.13
N ARG A 22 14.32 -15.40 9.06
CA ARG A 22 14.89 -14.94 10.34
C ARG A 22 15.38 -16.09 11.20
N ASP A 23 14.60 -17.14 11.32
CA ASP A 23 14.96 -18.32 12.10
C ASP A 23 16.15 -19.03 11.49
N ALA A 24 16.15 -19.23 10.17
CA ALA A 24 17.30 -19.79 9.47
C ALA A 24 18.59 -18.95 9.66
N LEU A 25 18.50 -17.63 9.59
CA LEU A 25 19.65 -16.73 9.81
C LEU A 25 20.16 -16.80 11.26
N ARG A 26 19.29 -16.93 12.25
CA ARG A 26 19.69 -17.11 13.65
C ARG A 26 20.41 -18.44 13.87
N GLN A 27 19.87 -19.53 13.32
CA GLN A 27 20.47 -20.85 13.43
C GLN A 27 21.84 -20.95 12.76
N LEU A 28 22.01 -20.27 11.63
CA LEU A 28 23.29 -20.17 10.95
C LEU A 28 24.27 -19.20 11.61
N GLY A 29 23.89 -18.52 12.70
CA GLY A 29 24.72 -17.49 13.35
C GLY A 29 24.99 -16.27 12.47
N ALA A 30 24.23 -16.10 11.38
CA ALA A 30 24.42 -15.04 10.42
C ALA A 30 23.59 -13.78 10.70
N TRP A 31 22.65 -13.84 11.64
CA TRP A 31 21.69 -12.78 11.94
C TRP A 31 22.37 -11.42 12.20
N ASP A 32 23.33 -11.37 13.11
CA ASP A 32 23.97 -10.10 13.50
C ASP A 32 24.78 -9.46 12.37
N SER A 33 25.27 -10.26 11.44
CA SER A 33 26.06 -9.79 10.28
C SER A 33 25.19 -9.19 9.17
N VAL A 34 23.89 -9.52 9.11
CA VAL A 34 23.00 -9.11 8.03
C VAL A 34 21.85 -8.21 8.48
N ARG A 35 21.48 -8.20 9.77
CA ARG A 35 20.26 -7.53 10.29
C ARG A 35 20.15 -6.05 9.91
N SER A 36 21.29 -5.33 9.86
CA SER A 36 21.32 -3.90 9.49
C SER A 36 21.07 -3.65 7.99
N ARG A 37 21.13 -4.68 7.17
CA ARG A 37 20.95 -4.64 5.71
C ARG A 37 19.64 -5.27 5.26
N LEU A 38 18.87 -5.85 6.20
CA LEU A 38 17.57 -6.44 5.91
C LEU A 38 16.54 -5.36 5.62
N VAL A 39 15.78 -5.57 4.55
CA VAL A 39 14.68 -4.71 4.11
C VAL A 39 13.38 -5.48 4.21
N PRO A 40 12.57 -5.25 5.27
CA PRO A 40 11.29 -5.92 5.43
C PRO A 40 10.29 -5.48 4.35
N LEU A 41 9.66 -6.45 3.71
CA LEU A 41 8.68 -6.26 2.65
C LEU A 41 7.36 -6.93 3.04
N ALA A 42 6.25 -6.26 2.76
CA ALA A 42 4.94 -6.66 3.27
C ALA A 42 4.39 -7.95 2.64
N THR A 43 4.85 -8.32 1.44
CA THR A 43 4.37 -9.52 0.73
C THR A 43 5.49 -10.17 -0.08
N ALA A 44 5.34 -11.46 -0.40
CA ALA A 44 6.23 -12.15 -1.32
C ALA A 44 6.27 -11.48 -2.70
N ALA A 45 5.13 -11.00 -3.20
CA ALA A 45 5.05 -10.26 -4.46
C ALA A 45 5.85 -8.93 -4.42
N ALA A 46 5.87 -8.24 -3.28
CA ALA A 46 6.70 -7.05 -3.10
C ALA A 46 8.19 -7.41 -3.16
N ILE A 47 8.60 -8.54 -2.58
CA ILE A 47 9.99 -9.01 -2.65
C ILE A 47 10.41 -9.21 -4.12
N THR A 48 9.60 -9.91 -4.91
CA THR A 48 9.84 -10.14 -6.33
C THR A 48 9.98 -8.83 -7.11
N ALA A 49 9.03 -7.90 -6.91
CA ALA A 49 9.04 -6.61 -7.60
C ALA A 49 10.29 -5.77 -7.28
N HIS A 50 10.76 -5.80 -6.02
CA HIS A 50 11.97 -5.09 -5.61
C HIS A 50 13.25 -5.74 -6.17
N MET A 51 13.27 -7.07 -6.31
CA MET A 51 14.37 -7.77 -6.98
C MET A 51 14.42 -7.41 -8.47
N GLU A 52 13.31 -7.47 -9.18
CA GLU A 52 13.21 -7.10 -10.60
C GLU A 52 13.55 -5.62 -10.85
N ALA A 53 13.19 -4.74 -9.93
CA ALA A 53 13.52 -3.33 -9.99
C ALA A 53 14.97 -3.02 -9.61
N GLY A 54 15.76 -4.00 -9.13
CA GLY A 54 17.14 -3.80 -8.69
C GLY A 54 17.28 -2.93 -7.43
N THR A 55 16.25 -2.81 -6.63
CA THR A 55 16.26 -2.01 -5.39
C THR A 55 16.75 -2.80 -4.18
N VAL A 56 16.80 -4.12 -4.29
CA VAL A 56 17.48 -5.05 -3.39
C VAL A 56 18.48 -5.89 -4.18
N ASP A 57 19.62 -6.20 -3.56
CA ASP A 57 20.72 -6.95 -4.21
C ASP A 57 20.52 -8.47 -4.05
N ALA A 58 19.82 -8.88 -2.99
CA ALA A 58 19.47 -10.26 -2.68
C ALA A 58 18.13 -10.29 -1.94
N ALA A 59 17.45 -11.44 -1.93
CA ALA A 59 16.25 -11.61 -1.12
C ALA A 59 16.05 -13.06 -0.68
N PHE A 60 15.29 -13.22 0.38
CA PHE A 60 14.75 -14.51 0.81
C PHE A 60 13.37 -14.70 0.19
N VAL A 61 13.22 -15.77 -0.56
CA VAL A 61 11.96 -16.19 -1.21
C VAL A 61 11.74 -17.68 -0.98
N PHE A 62 10.51 -18.15 -1.14
CA PHE A 62 10.29 -19.59 -1.16
C PHE A 62 10.95 -20.21 -2.40
N HIS A 63 11.39 -21.44 -2.28
CA HIS A 63 11.98 -22.16 -3.41
C HIS A 63 11.03 -22.26 -4.61
N THR A 64 9.76 -22.46 -4.35
CA THR A 64 8.69 -22.48 -5.36
C THR A 64 8.57 -21.16 -6.12
N ASP A 65 8.73 -20.03 -5.44
CA ASP A 65 8.69 -18.71 -6.06
C ASP A 65 9.95 -18.46 -6.90
N ALA A 66 11.12 -18.87 -6.39
CA ALA A 66 12.38 -18.74 -7.12
C ALA A 66 12.39 -19.48 -8.46
N LEU A 67 11.68 -20.62 -8.57
CA LEU A 67 11.55 -21.39 -9.81
C LEU A 67 10.73 -20.64 -10.88
N THR A 68 9.88 -19.72 -10.50
CA THR A 68 9.00 -18.97 -11.42
C THR A 68 9.57 -17.61 -11.82
N MET A 69 10.70 -17.20 -11.24
CA MET A 69 11.33 -15.89 -11.47
C MET A 69 12.38 -15.96 -12.59
N PRO A 70 12.11 -15.47 -13.81
CA PRO A 70 13.07 -15.48 -14.89
C PRO A 70 14.26 -14.55 -14.57
N GLY A 71 15.46 -15.03 -14.83
CA GLY A 71 16.70 -14.23 -14.67
C GLY A 71 17.26 -14.16 -13.25
N LEU A 72 16.62 -14.79 -12.25
CA LEU A 72 17.14 -14.91 -10.90
C LEU A 72 17.84 -16.27 -10.72
N THR A 73 19.00 -16.23 -10.10
CA THR A 73 19.79 -17.44 -9.83
C THR A 73 19.76 -17.70 -8.33
N PRO A 74 19.10 -18.80 -7.86
CA PRO A 74 19.20 -19.20 -6.46
C PRO A 74 20.68 -19.45 -6.10
N ARG A 75 21.18 -18.79 -5.07
CA ARG A 75 22.57 -18.89 -4.61
C ARG A 75 22.75 -19.91 -3.49
N ALA A 76 21.70 -20.09 -2.68
CA ALA A 76 21.66 -21.05 -1.59
C ALA A 76 20.20 -21.35 -1.25
N THR A 77 19.96 -22.59 -0.84
CA THR A 77 18.69 -23.00 -0.21
C THR A 77 18.97 -23.21 1.27
N VAL A 78 18.15 -22.58 2.11
CA VAL A 78 18.27 -22.68 3.56
C VAL A 78 16.96 -23.26 4.08
N SER A 79 17.05 -24.34 4.86
CA SER A 79 15.91 -24.88 5.56
C SER A 79 15.86 -24.29 6.98
N PRO A 80 14.71 -23.77 7.45
CA PRO A 80 14.54 -23.42 8.85
C PRO A 80 14.69 -24.69 9.70
N GLY A 81 15.36 -24.62 10.85
CA GLY A 81 15.93 -25.74 11.61
C GLY A 81 15.04 -26.88 12.05
N GLY A 82 15.69 -27.90 12.59
CA GLY A 82 15.08 -29.17 12.98
C GLY A 82 14.81 -30.05 11.77
N ASP A 83 13.71 -30.79 11.77
CA ASP A 83 13.16 -31.44 10.58
C ASP A 83 12.66 -30.44 9.52
N GLY A 84 12.89 -29.22 9.72
CA GLY A 84 12.86 -27.88 9.11
C GLY A 84 12.25 -27.71 7.74
N ALA A 85 11.44 -28.62 7.26
CA ALA A 85 10.67 -28.43 6.04
C ALA A 85 9.44 -27.57 6.34
N ILE A 86 9.26 -26.47 5.59
CA ILE A 86 7.99 -25.75 5.57
C ILE A 86 6.93 -26.70 5.05
N ARG A 87 5.97 -27.07 5.91
CA ARG A 87 4.93 -28.03 5.58
C ARG A 87 3.60 -27.31 5.34
N TYR A 88 2.94 -27.66 4.26
CA TYR A 88 1.57 -27.25 3.98
C TYR A 88 0.65 -28.41 4.35
N HIS A 89 -0.32 -28.18 5.22
CA HIS A 89 -1.28 -29.17 5.65
C HIS A 89 -2.63 -28.92 4.97
N ILE A 90 -3.26 -30.01 4.53
CA ILE A 90 -4.61 -29.97 3.96
C ILE A 90 -5.52 -30.69 4.93
N GLY A 91 -6.60 -30.02 5.36
CA GLY A 91 -7.56 -30.63 6.28
C GLY A 91 -8.98 -30.14 5.99
N LEU A 92 -9.97 -30.93 6.43
CA LEU A 92 -11.37 -30.54 6.40
C LEU A 92 -11.78 -29.90 7.72
N THR A 93 -12.44 -28.74 7.66
CA THR A 93 -13.13 -28.15 8.81
C THR A 93 -14.29 -29.05 9.24
N GLU A 94 -14.82 -28.85 10.44
CA GLU A 94 -15.97 -29.63 10.93
C GLU A 94 -17.18 -29.50 9.98
N SER A 95 -17.48 -28.30 9.51
CA SER A 95 -18.52 -28.09 8.50
C SER A 95 -18.16 -28.69 7.13
N GLY A 96 -16.88 -28.70 6.76
CA GLY A 96 -16.40 -29.30 5.51
C GLY A 96 -16.56 -30.82 5.48
N ARG A 97 -16.45 -31.48 6.64
CA ARG A 97 -16.68 -32.96 6.75
C ARG A 97 -18.11 -33.35 6.38
N SER A 98 -19.07 -32.47 6.56
CA SER A 98 -20.48 -32.69 6.21
C SER A 98 -20.78 -32.38 4.74
N SER A 99 -19.84 -31.84 3.98
CA SER A 99 -19.98 -31.45 2.56
C SER A 99 -19.38 -32.52 1.64
N PRO A 100 -20.19 -33.22 0.81
CA PRO A 100 -19.66 -34.16 -0.18
C PRO A 100 -18.65 -33.53 -1.14
N ALA A 101 -18.91 -32.30 -1.61
CA ALA A 101 -18.02 -31.57 -2.50
C ALA A 101 -16.66 -31.25 -1.84
N ALA A 102 -16.65 -30.87 -0.56
CA ALA A 102 -15.41 -30.60 0.17
C ALA A 102 -14.59 -31.90 0.37
N SER A 103 -15.26 -33.02 0.64
CA SER A 103 -14.62 -34.33 0.76
C SER A 103 -14.03 -34.79 -0.58
N GLU A 104 -14.71 -34.53 -1.69
CA GLU A 104 -14.21 -34.85 -3.03
C GLU A 104 -12.95 -34.01 -3.37
N VAL A 105 -12.98 -32.70 -3.12
CA VAL A 105 -11.80 -31.82 -3.32
C VAL A 105 -10.64 -32.26 -2.42
N HIS A 106 -10.90 -32.61 -1.16
CA HIS A 106 -9.88 -33.10 -0.24
C HIS A 106 -9.23 -34.39 -0.74
N SER A 107 -10.02 -35.36 -1.20
CA SER A 107 -9.50 -36.62 -1.77
C SER A 107 -8.74 -36.38 -3.09
N LEU A 108 -9.19 -35.45 -3.94
CA LEU A 108 -8.47 -35.04 -5.14
C LEU A 108 -7.10 -34.48 -4.80
N LEU A 109 -7.03 -33.58 -3.81
CA LEU A 109 -5.77 -32.95 -3.39
C LEU A 109 -4.77 -33.94 -2.79
N LEU A 110 -5.24 -35.05 -2.20
CA LEU A 110 -4.41 -36.15 -1.70
C LEU A 110 -4.10 -37.23 -2.77
N SER A 111 -4.60 -37.04 -4.00
CA SER A 111 -4.38 -38.02 -5.07
C SER A 111 -2.94 -37.97 -5.62
N SER A 112 -2.54 -39.08 -6.27
CA SER A 112 -1.24 -39.18 -6.96
C SER A 112 -1.10 -38.18 -8.12
N GLU A 113 -2.19 -37.73 -8.73
CA GLU A 113 -2.21 -36.72 -9.79
C GLU A 113 -1.84 -35.34 -9.19
N SER A 114 -2.49 -34.97 -8.10
CA SER A 114 -2.15 -33.73 -7.37
C SER A 114 -0.72 -33.77 -6.84
N ALA A 115 -0.27 -34.90 -6.33
CA ALA A 115 1.11 -35.08 -5.87
C ALA A 115 2.12 -34.80 -7.00
N ARG A 116 1.88 -35.26 -8.22
CA ARG A 116 2.71 -34.95 -9.40
C ARG A 116 2.67 -33.45 -9.74
N ALA A 117 1.49 -32.85 -9.70
CA ALA A 117 1.34 -31.42 -9.98
C ALA A 117 2.09 -30.55 -8.95
N PHE A 118 2.11 -30.92 -7.67
CA PHE A 118 2.90 -30.25 -6.64
C PHE A 118 4.40 -30.44 -6.86
N THR A 119 4.83 -31.69 -7.15
CA THR A 119 6.26 -31.98 -7.37
C THR A 119 6.84 -31.23 -8.56
N THR A 120 6.09 -31.07 -9.66
CA THR A 120 6.53 -30.28 -10.82
C THR A 120 6.68 -28.79 -10.51
N ARG A 121 6.07 -28.31 -9.43
CA ARG A 121 6.19 -26.94 -8.93
C ARG A 121 7.18 -26.77 -7.77
N GLY A 122 8.01 -27.79 -7.52
CA GLY A 122 9.09 -27.73 -6.52
C GLY A 122 8.68 -28.08 -5.09
N PHE A 123 7.46 -28.63 -4.88
CA PHE A 123 7.06 -29.17 -3.58
C PHE A 123 7.52 -30.61 -3.41
N THR A 124 7.88 -30.96 -2.17
CA THR A 124 8.09 -32.37 -1.79
C THR A 124 6.82 -32.87 -1.12
N VAL A 125 6.20 -33.91 -1.69
CA VAL A 125 5.01 -34.51 -1.11
C VAL A 125 5.41 -35.47 0.00
N VAL A 126 4.88 -35.28 1.20
CA VAL A 126 5.11 -36.09 2.39
C VAL A 126 3.88 -36.98 2.64
N ALA A 127 4.08 -38.16 3.20
CA ALA A 127 2.98 -39.08 3.52
C ALA A 127 1.96 -38.45 4.49
N ALA A 128 0.68 -38.79 4.32
CA ALA A 128 -0.42 -38.17 5.06
C ALA A 128 -0.40 -38.45 6.59
N ASP A 129 0.34 -39.44 7.01
CA ASP A 129 0.48 -39.92 8.41
C ASP A 129 1.75 -39.36 9.09
N ALA A 130 2.51 -38.49 8.44
CA ALA A 130 3.63 -37.82 9.09
C ALA A 130 3.14 -36.98 10.29
N PRO A 131 3.77 -37.09 11.49
CA PRO A 131 3.33 -36.36 12.66
C PRO A 131 3.32 -34.87 12.38
N ILE A 132 2.20 -34.23 12.73
CA ILE A 132 2.09 -32.77 12.74
C ILE A 132 2.77 -32.31 14.03
N ASP A 133 4.05 -31.96 13.96
CA ASP A 133 4.70 -31.31 15.07
C ASP A 133 3.95 -29.98 15.31
N ALA A 134 3.51 -29.78 16.56
CA ALA A 134 2.92 -28.49 16.94
C ALA A 134 3.95 -27.39 16.65
N ILE A 135 3.65 -26.57 15.65
CA ILE A 135 4.49 -25.41 15.35
C ILE A 135 4.32 -24.45 16.52
N ASP A 136 5.32 -24.42 17.39
CA ASP A 136 5.38 -23.42 18.44
C ASP A 136 5.70 -22.07 17.77
N PHE A 137 4.65 -21.35 17.43
CA PHE A 137 4.81 -19.99 16.94
C PHE A 137 5.32 -19.15 18.10
N ALA A 138 6.60 -18.79 18.05
CA ALA A 138 7.10 -17.75 18.94
C ALA A 138 6.15 -16.54 18.85
N PRO A 139 5.70 -15.99 19.99
CA PRO A 139 4.77 -14.88 19.98
C PRO A 139 5.36 -13.75 19.14
N SER A 140 4.62 -13.36 18.11
CA SER A 140 5.03 -12.24 17.25
C SER A 140 5.27 -11.01 18.12
N PRO A 141 6.32 -10.21 17.87
CA PRO A 141 6.58 -9.03 18.66
C PRO A 141 5.33 -8.15 18.69
N SER A 142 4.99 -7.63 19.88
CA SER A 142 3.86 -6.72 20.05
C SER A 142 4.00 -5.53 19.12
N ILE A 143 2.99 -5.28 18.29
CA ILE A 143 2.94 -4.11 17.43
C ILE A 143 2.44 -2.95 18.28
N ASP A 144 3.24 -1.88 18.44
CA ASP A 144 2.75 -0.63 19.00
C ASP A 144 1.62 -0.08 18.11
N THR A 145 0.47 0.21 18.70
CA THR A 145 -0.70 0.68 17.99
C THR A 145 -0.65 2.18 17.69
N ALA A 146 0.05 2.97 18.50
CA ALA A 146 0.11 4.43 18.38
C ALA A 146 1.01 4.88 17.22
N GLU A 147 2.16 4.24 17.02
CA GLU A 147 3.13 4.65 16.02
C GLU A 147 2.57 4.55 14.57
N PRO A 148 1.95 3.44 14.11
CA PRO A 148 1.36 3.36 12.77
C PRO A 148 0.24 4.37 12.54
N VAL A 149 -0.55 4.72 13.57
CA VAL A 149 -1.59 5.77 13.50
C VAL A 149 -0.95 7.13 13.21
N LEU A 150 0.02 7.55 14.03
CA LEU A 150 0.70 8.83 13.85
C LEU A 150 1.42 8.91 12.51
N ARG A 151 2.03 7.83 12.08
CA ARG A 151 2.72 7.74 10.79
C ARG A 151 1.76 7.88 9.62
N SER A 152 0.61 7.19 9.67
CA SER A 152 -0.43 7.36 8.63
C SER A 152 -0.95 8.77 8.56
N MET A 153 -1.18 9.43 9.69
CA MET A 153 -1.58 10.83 9.72
C MET A 153 -0.53 11.74 9.09
N TRP A 154 0.74 11.55 9.46
CA TRP A 154 1.85 12.33 8.89
C TRP A 154 1.97 12.12 7.37
N VAL A 155 1.94 10.85 6.92
CA VAL A 155 2.01 10.50 5.49
C VAL A 155 0.84 11.14 4.73
N ALA A 156 -0.38 11.03 5.25
CA ALA A 156 -1.56 11.59 4.59
C ALA A 156 -1.53 13.13 4.53
N VAL A 157 -1.08 13.80 5.60
CA VAL A 157 -0.89 15.26 5.61
C VAL A 157 0.19 15.67 4.61
N ALA A 158 1.35 15.01 4.63
CA ALA A 158 2.45 15.33 3.71
C ALA A 158 2.04 15.09 2.25
N ALA A 159 1.36 13.99 1.95
CA ALA A 159 0.82 13.70 0.62
C ALA A 159 -0.19 14.75 0.15
N LEU A 160 -1.09 15.17 1.04
CA LEU A 160 -2.05 16.23 0.76
C LEU A 160 -1.35 17.56 0.45
N LEU A 161 -0.40 17.97 1.30
CA LEU A 161 0.36 19.21 1.09
C LEU A 161 1.15 19.20 -0.23
N LEU A 162 1.71 18.05 -0.60
CA LEU A 162 2.42 17.85 -1.86
C LEU A 162 1.49 17.95 -3.08
N THR A 163 0.25 17.49 -2.96
CA THR A 163 -0.71 17.40 -4.07
C THR A 163 -1.58 18.65 -4.25
N ILE A 164 -1.79 19.48 -3.22
CA ILE A 164 -2.61 20.69 -3.29
C ILE A 164 -2.13 21.65 -4.39
N PRO A 165 -0.84 22.05 -4.47
CA PRO A 165 -0.40 23.03 -5.47
C PRO A 165 -0.65 22.58 -6.92
N PRO A 166 -0.23 21.37 -7.34
CA PRO A 166 -0.50 20.92 -8.70
C PRO A 166 -1.99 20.68 -8.96
N ALA A 167 -2.78 20.23 -7.94
CA ALA A 167 -4.22 20.05 -8.09
C ALA A 167 -4.97 21.38 -8.26
N LEU A 168 -4.57 22.45 -7.56
CA LEU A 168 -5.11 23.80 -7.74
C LEU A 168 -4.79 24.35 -9.14
N LEU A 169 -3.54 24.20 -9.57
CA LEU A 169 -3.09 24.67 -10.87
C LEU A 169 -3.82 23.94 -12.02
N LEU A 170 -3.79 22.62 -12.01
CA LEU A 170 -4.43 21.82 -13.06
C LEU A 170 -5.95 21.86 -12.96
N GLY A 171 -6.53 21.92 -11.75
CA GLY A 171 -7.96 22.06 -11.54
C GLY A 171 -8.49 23.38 -12.13
N TRP A 172 -7.79 24.49 -11.88
CA TRP A 172 -8.13 25.77 -12.49
C TRP A 172 -7.94 25.74 -14.02
N TRP A 173 -6.82 25.19 -14.49
CA TRP A 173 -6.53 25.09 -15.92
C TRP A 173 -7.60 24.29 -16.67
N PHE A 174 -7.99 23.13 -16.16
CA PHE A 174 -9.07 22.32 -16.72
C PHE A 174 -10.46 22.97 -16.59
N ALA A 175 -10.70 23.76 -15.54
CA ALA A 175 -11.98 24.43 -15.34
C ALA A 175 -12.18 25.64 -16.30
N ARG A 176 -11.10 26.34 -16.65
CA ARG A 176 -11.15 27.64 -17.35
C ARG A 176 -10.61 27.65 -18.77
N ARG A 177 -9.97 26.57 -19.21
CA ARG A 177 -9.35 26.52 -20.53
C ARG A 177 -9.79 25.31 -21.30
N ASP A 178 -10.07 25.52 -22.58
CA ASP A 178 -10.23 24.46 -23.57
C ASP A 178 -9.02 24.47 -24.50
N PHE A 179 -8.43 23.28 -24.69
CA PHE A 179 -7.27 23.09 -25.53
C PHE A 179 -7.30 21.69 -26.17
N MET A 180 -6.65 21.55 -27.31
CA MET A 180 -6.53 20.26 -28.00
C MET A 180 -5.75 19.27 -27.12
N GLY A 181 -6.34 18.07 -26.88
CA GLY A 181 -5.74 17.06 -25.99
C GLY A 181 -6.16 17.17 -24.51
N LYS A 182 -7.02 18.13 -24.11
CA LYS A 182 -7.53 18.26 -22.74
C LYS A 182 -8.06 16.95 -22.17
N ALA A 183 -8.86 16.22 -22.97
CA ALA A 183 -9.41 14.94 -22.55
C ALA A 183 -8.31 13.91 -22.25
N LEU A 184 -7.27 13.83 -23.07
CA LEU A 184 -6.15 12.91 -22.87
C LEU A 184 -5.36 13.24 -21.61
N VAL A 185 -4.98 14.50 -21.42
CA VAL A 185 -4.22 14.92 -20.25
C VAL A 185 -5.04 14.71 -18.98
N HIS A 186 -6.34 15.03 -19.00
CA HIS A 186 -7.23 14.80 -17.88
C HIS A 186 -7.35 13.31 -17.56
N THR A 187 -7.53 12.44 -18.57
CA THR A 187 -7.59 10.98 -18.40
C THR A 187 -6.28 10.44 -17.79
N LEU A 188 -5.12 10.92 -18.25
CA LEU A 188 -3.83 10.52 -17.67
C LEU A 188 -3.71 10.93 -16.19
N CYS A 189 -4.17 12.12 -15.83
CA CYS A 189 -4.21 12.55 -14.44
C CYS A 189 -5.14 11.70 -13.57
N LEU A 190 -6.18 11.11 -14.15
CA LEU A 190 -7.15 10.26 -13.45
C LEU A 190 -6.76 8.77 -13.45
N ALA A 191 -5.81 8.36 -14.27
CA ALA A 191 -5.41 6.96 -14.41
C ALA A 191 -5.11 6.26 -13.06
N PRO A 192 -4.39 6.89 -12.09
CA PRO A 192 -4.12 6.25 -10.80
C PRO A 192 -5.37 5.92 -9.97
N LEU A 193 -6.52 6.56 -10.24
CA LEU A 193 -7.77 6.27 -9.54
C LEU A 193 -8.37 4.92 -9.95
N VAL A 194 -8.16 4.53 -11.21
CA VAL A 194 -8.75 3.31 -11.81
C VAL A 194 -7.76 2.15 -11.76
N LEU A 195 -6.47 2.44 -11.84
CA LEU A 195 -5.44 1.42 -11.75
C LEU A 195 -5.43 0.76 -10.37
N PRO A 196 -5.23 -0.57 -10.30
CA PRO A 196 -4.99 -1.23 -9.03
C PRO A 196 -3.84 -0.56 -8.27
N PRO A 197 -3.97 -0.27 -6.96
CA PRO A 197 -2.95 0.43 -6.19
C PRO A 197 -1.55 -0.22 -6.26
N VAL A 198 -1.50 -1.55 -6.29
CA VAL A 198 -0.24 -2.30 -6.45
C VAL A 198 0.46 -1.98 -7.77
N VAL A 199 -0.32 -1.87 -8.88
CA VAL A 199 0.21 -1.50 -10.20
C VAL A 199 0.74 -0.07 -10.18
N THR A 200 0.01 0.84 -9.55
CA THR A 200 0.46 2.25 -9.37
C THR A 200 1.77 2.31 -8.59
N GLY A 201 1.89 1.52 -7.50
CA GLY A 201 3.13 1.40 -6.73
C GLY A 201 4.29 0.84 -7.54
N TRP A 202 4.04 -0.21 -8.34
CA TRP A 202 5.06 -0.79 -9.21
C TRP A 202 5.56 0.22 -10.27
N LEU A 203 4.65 0.95 -10.91
CA LEU A 203 5.00 2.00 -11.88
C LEU A 203 5.81 3.12 -11.21
N LEU A 204 5.44 3.52 -10.00
CA LEU A 204 6.15 4.53 -9.23
C LEU A 204 7.57 4.06 -8.86
N LEU A 205 7.71 2.81 -8.42
CA LEU A 205 9.00 2.20 -8.11
C LEU A 205 9.92 2.16 -9.34
N ARG A 206 9.40 1.65 -10.48
CA ARG A 206 10.14 1.58 -11.74
C ARG A 206 10.50 2.95 -12.28
N GLY A 207 9.58 3.91 -12.21
CA GLY A 207 9.82 5.29 -12.61
C GLY A 207 10.90 5.97 -11.75
N ALA A 208 10.86 5.77 -10.43
CA ALA A 208 11.85 6.31 -9.52
C ALA A 208 13.25 5.74 -9.80
N THR A 209 13.36 4.41 -10.01
CA THR A 209 14.63 3.77 -10.34
C THR A 209 15.17 4.22 -11.71
N TRP A 210 14.30 4.38 -12.70
CA TRP A 210 14.70 4.89 -14.03
C TRP A 210 15.24 6.32 -13.96
N LEU A 211 14.66 7.16 -13.08
CA LEU A 211 15.12 8.54 -12.85
C LEU A 211 16.33 8.64 -11.92
N GLY A 212 16.84 7.51 -11.39
CA GLY A 212 17.93 7.49 -10.42
C GLY A 212 17.53 8.00 -9.02
N ILE A 213 16.22 8.07 -8.72
CA ILE A 213 15.73 8.55 -7.43
C ILE A 213 15.69 7.38 -6.44
N GLY A 214 16.62 7.36 -5.49
CA GLY A 214 16.73 6.33 -4.45
C GLY A 214 15.70 6.48 -3.32
N MET A 215 14.40 6.55 -3.64
CA MET A 215 13.35 6.78 -2.63
C MET A 215 12.79 5.50 -2.01
N ALA A 216 13.01 4.33 -2.59
CA ALA A 216 12.50 3.06 -2.07
C ALA A 216 12.86 2.87 -0.59
N PHE A 217 11.92 2.29 0.18
CA PHE A 217 12.09 2.01 1.62
C PHE A 217 12.27 3.26 2.51
N THR A 218 11.79 4.40 2.06
CA THR A 218 11.79 5.63 2.84
C THR A 218 10.38 6.08 3.19
N PRO A 219 10.18 6.87 4.25
CA PRO A 219 8.88 7.48 4.54
C PRO A 219 8.35 8.33 3.37
N TRP A 220 9.24 8.94 2.59
CA TRP A 220 8.89 9.73 1.41
C TRP A 220 8.32 8.87 0.27
N ALA A 221 8.70 7.58 0.21
CA ALA A 221 8.07 6.64 -0.72
C ALA A 221 6.59 6.41 -0.38
N ALA A 222 6.26 6.28 0.91
CA ALA A 222 4.87 6.20 1.36
C ALA A 222 4.09 7.49 1.04
N VAL A 223 4.70 8.65 1.26
CA VAL A 223 4.12 9.96 0.89
C VAL A 223 3.86 10.05 -0.61
N ALA A 224 4.83 9.65 -1.45
CA ALA A 224 4.67 9.68 -2.90
C ALA A 224 3.58 8.70 -3.38
N ALA A 225 3.51 7.51 -2.80
CA ALA A 225 2.45 6.54 -3.10
C ALA A 225 1.06 7.10 -2.75
N ALA A 226 0.88 7.60 -1.53
CA ALA A 226 -0.37 8.22 -1.09
C ALA A 226 -0.74 9.47 -1.91
N ALA A 227 0.26 10.28 -2.30
CA ALA A 227 0.08 11.45 -3.14
C ALA A 227 -0.42 11.08 -4.54
N VAL A 228 0.23 10.13 -5.22
CA VAL A 228 -0.16 9.71 -6.57
C VAL A 228 -1.56 9.10 -6.59
N VAL A 229 -1.90 8.28 -5.60
CA VAL A 229 -3.22 7.63 -5.52
C VAL A 229 -4.32 8.61 -5.08
N GLY A 230 -4.01 9.57 -4.21
CA GLY A 230 -4.94 10.59 -3.74
C GLY A 230 -5.17 11.76 -4.70
N PHE A 231 -4.18 12.07 -5.55
CA PHE A 231 -4.19 13.22 -6.46
C PHE A 231 -5.41 13.30 -7.39
N PRO A 232 -5.83 12.20 -8.08
CA PRO A 232 -6.98 12.26 -8.99
C PRO A 232 -8.27 12.72 -8.31
N LEU A 233 -8.54 12.23 -7.11
CA LEU A 233 -9.74 12.60 -6.35
C LEU A 233 -9.70 14.09 -5.98
N LEU A 234 -8.55 14.57 -5.50
CA LEU A 234 -8.36 15.98 -5.17
C LEU A 234 -8.55 16.87 -6.41
N LEU A 235 -7.96 16.48 -7.55
CA LEU A 235 -8.08 17.20 -8.81
C LEU A 235 -9.53 17.33 -9.28
N ILE A 236 -10.32 16.25 -9.24
CA ILE A 236 -11.73 16.26 -9.61
C ILE A 236 -12.51 17.25 -8.72
N LEU A 237 -12.30 17.18 -7.41
CA LEU A 237 -13.06 17.99 -6.45
C LEU A 237 -12.67 19.48 -6.53
N ILE A 238 -11.39 19.79 -6.66
CA ILE A 238 -10.91 21.16 -6.86
C ILE A 238 -11.44 21.75 -8.18
N ARG A 239 -11.35 20.99 -9.27
CA ARG A 239 -11.89 21.40 -10.57
C ARG A 239 -13.39 21.72 -10.45
N ARG A 240 -14.20 20.85 -9.85
CA ARG A 240 -15.63 21.07 -9.64
C ARG A 240 -15.91 22.29 -8.76
N ALA A 241 -15.12 22.50 -7.70
CA ALA A 241 -15.25 23.66 -6.83
C ALA A 241 -14.96 24.97 -7.60
N ILE A 242 -13.99 24.98 -8.50
CA ILE A 242 -13.69 26.14 -9.36
C ILE A 242 -14.75 26.33 -10.44
N GLU A 243 -15.25 25.25 -11.06
CA GLU A 243 -16.32 25.29 -12.06
C GLU A 243 -17.64 25.85 -11.48
N SER A 244 -17.90 25.65 -10.19
CA SER A 244 -19.09 26.19 -9.52
C SER A 244 -19.06 27.73 -9.34
N VAL A 245 -17.91 28.36 -9.51
CA VAL A 245 -17.77 29.82 -9.47
C VAL A 245 -17.97 30.38 -10.88
N ASP A 246 -18.98 31.26 -11.06
CA ASP A 246 -19.26 31.89 -12.35
C ASP A 246 -18.04 32.68 -12.85
N ILE A 247 -17.64 32.41 -14.07
CA ILE A 247 -16.48 33.04 -14.71
C ILE A 247 -16.63 34.59 -14.81
N ARG A 248 -17.87 35.08 -14.79
CA ARG A 248 -18.15 36.53 -14.82
C ARG A 248 -17.49 37.28 -13.68
N TYR A 249 -17.36 36.68 -12.49
CA TYR A 249 -16.63 37.29 -11.37
C TYR A 249 -15.14 37.52 -11.68
N GLU A 250 -14.50 36.57 -12.39
CA GLU A 250 -13.12 36.77 -12.84
C GLU A 250 -13.01 37.88 -13.88
N HIS A 251 -13.96 37.97 -14.82
CA HIS A 251 -13.98 39.04 -15.83
C HIS A 251 -14.20 40.40 -15.20
N GLN A 252 -15.15 40.53 -14.27
CA GLN A 252 -15.35 41.79 -13.55
C GLN A 252 -14.13 42.23 -12.75
N ALA A 253 -13.49 41.31 -12.03
CA ALA A 253 -12.27 41.56 -11.29
C ALA A 253 -11.13 42.09 -12.21
N ARG A 254 -11.02 41.49 -13.41
CA ARG A 254 -10.05 41.95 -14.42
C ARG A 254 -10.39 43.30 -14.99
N SER A 255 -11.65 43.62 -15.21
CA SER A 255 -12.10 44.96 -15.63
C SER A 255 -11.79 46.05 -14.59
N LEU A 256 -11.71 45.68 -13.31
CA LEU A 256 -11.29 46.51 -12.19
C LEU A 256 -9.75 46.58 -12.00
N GLY A 257 -8.97 46.06 -12.97
CA GLY A 257 -7.52 46.18 -12.99
C GLY A 257 -6.75 44.99 -12.36
N LEU A 258 -7.40 43.90 -11.95
CA LEU A 258 -6.68 42.72 -11.48
C LEU A 258 -6.06 41.94 -12.64
N SER A 259 -4.83 41.46 -12.43
CA SER A 259 -4.22 40.49 -13.35
C SER A 259 -5.01 39.17 -13.38
N PRO A 260 -4.89 38.35 -14.43
CA PRO A 260 -5.56 37.04 -14.49
C PRO A 260 -5.28 36.17 -13.25
N PHE A 261 -4.03 36.12 -12.80
CA PHE A 261 -3.63 35.42 -11.59
C PHE A 261 -4.23 36.06 -10.33
N GLY A 262 -4.24 37.41 -10.28
CA GLY A 262 -4.87 38.15 -9.18
C GLY A 262 -6.36 37.90 -9.05
N ALA A 263 -7.10 37.77 -10.17
CA ALA A 263 -8.52 37.45 -10.18
C ALA A 263 -8.78 36.03 -9.62
N VAL A 264 -7.97 35.04 -10.04
CA VAL A 264 -8.08 33.67 -9.50
C VAL A 264 -7.81 33.66 -8.01
N TRP A 265 -6.71 34.27 -7.55
CA TRP A 265 -6.27 34.24 -6.16
C TRP A 265 -7.19 34.99 -5.21
N ARG A 266 -7.68 36.17 -5.63
CA ARG A 266 -8.49 37.05 -4.78
C ARG A 266 -10.00 36.83 -4.91
N VAL A 267 -10.48 36.17 -5.98
CA VAL A 267 -11.92 35.98 -6.23
C VAL A 267 -12.27 34.50 -6.31
N THR A 268 -11.71 33.78 -7.28
CA THR A 268 -12.12 32.38 -7.55
C THR A 268 -11.81 31.44 -6.39
N LEU A 269 -10.56 31.43 -5.90
CA LEU A 269 -10.17 30.52 -4.81
C LEU A 269 -10.89 30.81 -3.50
N PRO A 270 -11.07 32.08 -3.05
CA PRO A 270 -11.86 32.38 -1.87
C PRO A 270 -13.35 31.98 -2.00
N MET A 271 -13.94 32.11 -3.19
CA MET A 271 -15.32 31.66 -3.44
C MET A 271 -15.41 30.12 -3.48
N ALA A 272 -14.42 29.43 -4.03
CA ALA A 272 -14.35 27.97 -4.12
C ALA A 272 -13.87 27.29 -2.82
N ARG A 273 -13.43 28.05 -1.80
CA ARG A 273 -12.69 27.54 -0.62
C ARG A 273 -13.38 26.38 0.11
N SER A 274 -14.70 26.41 0.23
CA SER A 274 -15.45 25.35 0.94
C SER A 274 -15.43 24.02 0.16
N GLY A 275 -15.58 24.09 -1.17
CA GLY A 275 -15.46 22.91 -2.04
C GLY A 275 -14.01 22.39 -2.10
N ILE A 276 -13.03 23.29 -2.11
CA ILE A 276 -11.61 22.91 -2.04
C ILE A 276 -11.31 22.23 -0.70
N ALA A 277 -11.77 22.78 0.43
CA ALA A 277 -11.58 22.20 1.76
C ALA A 277 -12.24 20.81 1.86
N ALA A 278 -13.46 20.66 1.35
CA ALA A 278 -14.12 19.34 1.30
C ALA A 278 -13.33 18.34 0.44
N GLY A 279 -12.77 18.79 -0.69
CA GLY A 279 -11.88 17.99 -1.53
C GLY A 279 -10.60 17.55 -0.80
N CYS A 280 -9.99 18.46 -0.05
CA CYS A 280 -8.81 18.13 0.77
C CYS A 280 -9.11 17.08 1.84
N VAL A 281 -10.26 17.17 2.51
CA VAL A 281 -10.66 16.18 3.54
C VAL A 281 -10.87 14.79 2.91
N LEU A 282 -11.52 14.69 1.76
CA LEU A 282 -11.70 13.41 1.07
C LEU A 282 -10.38 12.83 0.53
N ALA A 283 -9.51 13.68 -0.01
CA ALA A 283 -8.18 13.23 -0.46
C ALA A 283 -7.32 12.76 0.72
N PHE A 284 -7.40 13.43 1.87
CA PHE A 284 -6.77 13.01 3.12
C PHE A 284 -7.29 11.64 3.57
N ALA A 285 -8.62 11.43 3.60
CA ALA A 285 -9.23 10.15 3.94
C ALA A 285 -8.74 9.02 2.99
N ARG A 286 -8.65 9.31 1.69
CA ARG A 286 -8.13 8.37 0.69
C ARG A 286 -6.66 8.02 0.93
N ALA A 287 -5.85 9.00 1.32
CA ALA A 287 -4.43 8.82 1.63
C ALA A 287 -4.21 8.01 2.92
N LEU A 288 -5.06 8.18 3.95
CA LEU A 288 -5.03 7.40 5.19
C LEU A 288 -5.24 5.90 4.95
N GLY A 289 -6.13 5.53 4.03
CA GLY A 289 -6.43 4.15 3.69
C GLY A 289 -5.51 3.54 2.63
N GLU A 290 -4.41 4.21 2.26
CA GLU A 290 -3.54 3.68 1.22
C GLU A 290 -2.66 2.54 1.74
N PHE A 291 -2.76 1.38 1.08
CA PHE A 291 -2.03 0.16 1.40
C PHE A 291 -1.18 -0.33 0.23
N GLY A 292 -1.80 -0.59 -0.92
CA GLY A 292 -1.18 -1.37 -1.99
C GLY A 292 0.04 -0.72 -2.63
N ALA A 293 -0.05 0.58 -2.95
CA ALA A 293 1.07 1.31 -3.51
C ALA A 293 2.17 1.54 -2.45
N THR A 294 1.77 1.80 -1.20
CA THR A 294 2.72 1.98 -0.09
C THR A 294 3.50 0.70 0.19
N ALA A 295 2.81 -0.45 0.28
CA ALA A 295 3.45 -1.76 0.47
C ALA A 295 4.49 -2.04 -0.61
N MET A 296 4.20 -1.65 -1.86
CA MET A 296 5.05 -1.90 -3.02
C MET A 296 6.30 -0.99 -3.04
N VAL A 297 6.22 0.28 -2.62
CA VAL A 297 7.33 1.24 -2.77
C VAL A 297 8.08 1.46 -1.46
N ALA A 298 7.37 1.56 -0.34
CA ALA A 298 7.94 1.87 0.97
C ALA A 298 8.27 0.62 1.80
N GLY A 299 7.65 -0.52 1.49
CA GLY A 299 7.73 -1.73 2.28
C GLY A 299 7.04 -1.59 3.64
N ASP A 300 7.13 -2.62 4.47
CA ASP A 300 6.61 -2.64 5.84
C ASP A 300 7.76 -2.66 6.84
N GLN A 301 8.37 -1.50 7.08
CA GLN A 301 9.45 -1.37 8.06
C GLN A 301 8.87 -0.81 9.37
N PRO A 302 8.90 -1.59 10.48
CA PRO A 302 8.59 -1.06 11.80
C PRO A 302 9.40 0.21 12.07
N GLU A 303 8.83 1.17 12.79
CA GLU A 303 9.46 2.45 13.18
C GLU A 303 9.85 3.39 12.01
N ARG A 304 9.71 2.96 10.73
CA ARG A 304 10.12 3.77 9.56
C ARG A 304 9.02 4.01 8.54
N THR A 305 8.42 2.94 7.99
CA THR A 305 7.46 3.06 6.88
C THR A 305 6.12 2.38 7.15
N ARG A 306 5.98 1.63 8.25
CA ARG A 306 4.74 0.93 8.61
C ARG A 306 3.60 1.92 8.83
N THR A 307 2.67 1.98 7.89
CA THR A 307 1.41 2.73 8.03
C THR A 307 0.36 1.90 8.77
N LEU A 308 -0.74 2.54 9.19
CA LEU A 308 -1.85 1.85 9.87
C LEU A 308 -2.41 0.68 9.04
N ALA A 309 -2.59 0.87 7.73
CA ALA A 309 -3.06 -0.20 6.85
C ALA A 309 -2.07 -1.38 6.77
N LEU A 310 -0.78 -1.11 6.71
CA LEU A 310 0.27 -2.13 6.76
C LEU A 310 0.32 -2.83 8.13
N ALA A 311 0.15 -2.08 9.24
CA ALA A 311 0.10 -2.64 10.58
C ALA A 311 -1.11 -3.56 10.79
N VAL A 312 -2.30 -3.17 10.31
CA VAL A 312 -3.51 -4.01 10.32
C VAL A 312 -3.25 -5.32 9.55
N TYR A 313 -2.68 -5.21 8.36
CA TYR A 313 -2.36 -6.37 7.52
C TYR A 313 -1.37 -7.32 8.22
N ALA A 314 -0.26 -6.78 8.73
CA ALA A 314 0.75 -7.57 9.43
C ALA A 314 0.20 -8.23 10.70
N ALA A 315 -0.63 -7.53 11.48
CA ALA A 315 -1.26 -8.08 12.67
C ALA A 315 -2.28 -9.19 12.34
N ALA A 316 -3.05 -9.02 11.25
CA ALA A 316 -4.04 -10.00 10.81
C ALA A 316 -3.40 -11.30 10.29
N GLU A 317 -2.22 -11.21 9.67
CA GLU A 317 -1.48 -12.38 9.20
C GLU A 317 -0.67 -13.08 10.30
N SER A 318 -0.46 -12.43 11.44
CA SER A 318 0.37 -12.97 12.53
C SER A 318 -0.47 -13.77 13.52
N PRO A 319 -0.21 -15.08 13.69
CA PRO A 319 -0.89 -15.88 14.72
C PRO A 319 -0.71 -15.26 16.11
N GLY A 320 -1.81 -15.18 16.89
CA GLY A 320 -1.80 -14.64 18.25
C GLY A 320 -2.01 -13.13 18.37
N ASN A 321 -1.95 -12.36 17.27
CA ASN A 321 -2.11 -10.90 17.28
C ASN A 321 -3.54 -10.42 16.96
N ALA A 322 -4.55 -11.28 17.08
CA ALA A 322 -5.94 -10.94 16.75
C ALA A 322 -6.47 -9.73 17.54
N HIS A 323 -6.08 -9.58 18.81
CA HIS A 323 -6.47 -8.44 19.65
C HIS A 323 -5.86 -7.14 19.12
N THR A 324 -4.57 -7.13 18.83
CA THR A 324 -3.86 -5.98 18.25
C THR A 324 -4.41 -5.61 16.86
N ALA A 325 -4.74 -6.61 16.03
CA ALA A 325 -5.42 -6.38 14.76
C ALA A 325 -6.76 -5.68 14.95
N ALA A 326 -7.58 -6.13 15.93
CA ALA A 326 -8.87 -5.52 16.25
C ALA A 326 -8.72 -4.06 16.73
N GLU A 327 -7.73 -3.75 17.55
CA GLU A 327 -7.43 -2.38 18.01
C GLU A 327 -7.05 -1.46 16.85
N LEU A 328 -6.15 -1.92 15.96
CA LEU A 328 -5.73 -1.16 14.78
C LEU A 328 -6.89 -0.94 13.79
N VAL A 329 -7.75 -1.94 13.61
CA VAL A 329 -8.99 -1.82 12.81
C VAL A 329 -9.92 -0.79 13.44
N ALA A 330 -10.14 -0.84 14.77
CA ALA A 330 -10.96 0.13 15.48
C ALA A 330 -10.42 1.56 15.34
N ALA A 331 -9.11 1.75 15.44
CA ALA A 331 -8.45 3.03 15.20
C ALA A 331 -8.67 3.52 13.75
N SER A 332 -8.53 2.64 12.76
CA SER A 332 -8.77 2.96 11.35
C SER A 332 -10.21 3.40 11.10
N VAL A 333 -11.18 2.69 11.67
CA VAL A 333 -12.61 3.03 11.57
C VAL A 333 -12.88 4.37 12.25
N ALA A 334 -12.36 4.60 13.44
CA ALA A 334 -12.53 5.86 14.19
C ALA A 334 -11.98 7.05 13.40
N MET A 335 -10.78 6.92 12.82
CA MET A 335 -10.17 7.97 11.99
C MET A 335 -10.99 8.26 10.72
N THR A 336 -11.50 7.21 10.08
CA THR A 336 -12.36 7.34 8.90
C THR A 336 -13.65 8.06 9.25
N LEU A 337 -14.33 7.66 10.32
CA LEU A 337 -15.57 8.32 10.78
C LEU A 337 -15.33 9.77 11.18
N ALA A 338 -14.26 10.07 11.92
CA ALA A 338 -13.89 11.45 12.25
C ALA A 338 -13.69 12.31 11.00
N THR A 339 -12.99 11.77 9.99
CA THR A 339 -12.77 12.48 8.72
C THR A 339 -14.07 12.72 7.95
N LEU A 340 -15.00 11.74 7.94
CA LEU A 340 -16.31 11.89 7.30
C LEU A 340 -17.20 12.91 8.03
N VAL A 341 -17.15 12.97 9.36
CA VAL A 341 -17.86 14.01 10.15
C VAL A 341 -17.33 15.40 9.81
N VAL A 342 -16.02 15.57 9.70
CA VAL A 342 -15.42 16.84 9.27
C VAL A 342 -15.89 17.20 7.84
N TYR A 343 -15.86 16.25 6.93
CA TYR A 343 -16.35 16.44 5.56
C TYR A 343 -17.81 16.90 5.53
N GLU A 344 -18.69 16.19 6.22
CA GLU A 344 -20.13 16.50 6.25
C GLU A 344 -20.39 17.88 6.85
N THR A 345 -19.67 18.25 7.91
CA THR A 345 -19.82 19.59 8.52
C THR A 345 -19.39 20.71 7.57
N LEU A 346 -18.33 20.50 6.76
CA LEU A 346 -17.89 21.46 5.75
C LEU A 346 -18.94 21.61 4.62
N VAL A 347 -19.49 20.50 4.14
CA VAL A 347 -20.50 20.49 3.07
C VAL A 347 -21.80 21.15 3.55
N ARG A 348 -22.25 20.85 4.76
CA ARG A 348 -23.47 21.49 5.33
C ARG A 348 -23.31 22.99 5.46
N ARG A 349 -22.18 23.47 5.97
CA ARG A 349 -21.87 24.92 6.05
C ARG A 349 -21.85 25.61 4.68
N GLN A 350 -21.55 24.88 3.62
CA GLN A 350 -21.59 25.39 2.25
C GLN A 350 -23.06 25.58 1.79
N ARG A 351 -23.92 24.62 2.04
CA ARG A 351 -25.34 24.65 1.65
C ARG A 351 -26.11 25.79 2.35
N THR A 352 -25.91 25.97 3.65
CA THR A 352 -26.57 27.06 4.40
C THR A 352 -26.16 28.43 3.87
N ARG A 353 -24.91 28.65 3.53
CA ARG A 353 -24.43 29.93 2.94
C ARG A 353 -24.96 30.21 1.52
N GLN A 354 -25.31 29.18 0.75
CA GLN A 354 -25.90 29.35 -0.58
C GLN A 354 -27.42 29.58 -0.51
N GLY A 355 -28.09 29.02 0.50
CA GLY A 355 -29.53 29.23 0.74
C GLY A 355 -29.88 30.61 1.28
N ASP A 356 -28.97 31.31 1.93
CA ASP A 356 -29.19 32.67 2.46
C ASP A 356 -29.21 33.78 1.39
N TRP A 357 -28.94 33.45 0.11
CA TRP A 357 -28.95 34.37 -1.03
C TRP A 357 -30.04 34.07 -2.06
N SER A 358 -30.91 33.11 -1.79
CA SER A 358 -32.10 32.80 -2.61
C SER A 358 -33.39 33.32 -1.94
#